data_559b414fdf5d9b91103fa8d8a446d267
#
_entry.id   559b414fdf5d9b91103fa8d8a446d267
#
_cell.length_a   1.000
_cell.length_b   1.000
_cell.length_c   1.000
_cell.angle_alpha   90.00
_cell.angle_beta   90.00
_cell.angle_gamma   90.00
#
_symmetry.space_group_name_H-M   'P 1'
#
loop_
_entity.id
_entity.type
_entity.pdbx_description
1 polymer ?
#
loop_
_entity_poly.entity_id
_entity_poly.type
_entity_poly.pdbx_seq_one_letter_code
_entity_poly.pdbx_strand_id
1 'polypeptide(L)'
;MRLIELVPGVRSSALGFGCAPILGAVGAARARKAIHTALDAGITHFDLARSYGYGEAERFVGRILKGERHRVILATKFGIQANWKTQLLRPAKPFVRM
;
A
#
# COMPACT_ATOMS: atom_id res chain seq x y z
N MET A 1 -15.67 -5.24 12.17
CA MET A 1 -14.37 -5.76 11.70
C MET A 1 -13.57 -6.26 12.89
N ARG A 2 -13.09 -7.46 12.78
CA ARG A 2 -12.29 -8.07 13.82
C ARG A 2 -10.92 -7.39 13.90
N LEU A 3 -10.43 -7.17 15.12
CA LEU A 3 -9.11 -6.58 15.34
C LEU A 3 -8.14 -7.62 15.86
N ILE A 4 -6.89 -7.52 15.45
CA ILE A 4 -5.82 -8.35 15.97
C ILE A 4 -4.69 -7.46 16.44
N GLU A 5 -3.95 -7.94 17.44
CA GLU A 5 -2.80 -7.20 17.94
C GLU A 5 -1.56 -7.64 17.16
N LEU A 6 -0.92 -6.69 16.47
CA LEU A 6 0.28 -6.99 15.69
C LEU A 6 1.52 -7.04 16.57
N VAL A 7 1.64 -6.06 17.44
CA VAL A 7 2.68 -5.98 18.48
C VAL A 7 2.00 -5.32 19.66
N PRO A 8 2.59 -5.40 20.85
CA PRO A 8 1.97 -4.80 22.04
C PRO A 8 1.56 -3.35 21.79
N GLY A 9 0.29 -3.06 22.01
CA GLY A 9 -0.25 -1.72 21.86
C GLY A 9 -0.65 -1.32 20.44
N VAL A 10 -0.42 -2.18 19.45
CA VAL A 10 -0.77 -1.85 18.06
C VAL A 10 -1.79 -2.85 17.54
N ARG A 11 -3.01 -2.37 17.33
CA ARG A 11 -4.10 -3.20 16.85
C ARG A 11 -4.41 -2.89 15.39
N SER A 12 -4.68 -3.92 14.62
CA SER A 12 -4.99 -3.81 13.21
C SER A 12 -6.30 -4.51 12.92
N SER A 13 -7.01 -4.04 11.90
CA SER A 13 -8.10 -4.82 11.35
C SER A 13 -7.54 -6.16 10.86
N ALA A 14 -8.35 -7.21 10.97
CA ALA A 14 -7.94 -8.54 10.52
C ALA A 14 -7.69 -8.59 9.03
N LEU A 15 -8.42 -7.76 8.28
CA LEU A 15 -8.19 -7.61 6.83
C LEU A 15 -7.32 -6.41 6.57
N GLY A 16 -6.46 -6.51 5.59
CA GLY A 16 -5.65 -5.41 5.12
C GLY A 16 -6.01 -5.04 3.70
N PHE A 17 -5.67 -3.83 3.32
CA PHE A 17 -5.88 -3.31 1.97
C PHE A 17 -4.52 -3.20 1.27
N GLY A 18 -4.31 -4.01 0.24
CA GLY A 18 -3.08 -3.97 -0.52
C GLY A 18 -3.12 -2.87 -1.57
N CYS A 19 -2.08 -2.05 -1.61
CA CYS A 19 -2.04 -0.89 -2.48
C CYS A 19 -1.13 -1.06 -3.70
N ALA A 20 -0.70 -2.28 -4.00
CA ALA A 20 0.22 -2.51 -5.11
C ALA A 20 -0.30 -1.97 -6.45
N PRO A 21 -1.55 -2.26 -6.85
CA PRO A 21 -2.04 -1.82 -8.16
C PRO A 21 -2.78 -0.48 -8.12
N ILE A 22 -2.66 0.27 -7.02
CA ILE A 22 -3.58 1.36 -6.73
C ILE A 22 -3.64 2.44 -7.81
N LEU A 23 -2.53 2.72 -8.47
CA LEU A 23 -2.49 3.75 -9.50
C LEU A 23 -2.34 3.20 -10.91
N GLY A 24 -2.33 1.87 -11.05
CA GLY A 24 -2.14 1.25 -12.34
C GLY A 24 -3.44 1.20 -13.14
N ALA A 25 -4.02 0.01 -13.22
CA ALA A 25 -5.22 -0.21 -14.01
C ALA A 25 -6.46 0.45 -13.44
N VAL A 26 -6.45 0.77 -12.16
CA VAL A 26 -7.64 1.24 -11.47
C VAL A 26 -7.94 2.72 -11.73
N GLY A 27 -6.90 3.56 -11.74
CA GLY A 27 -7.08 4.99 -11.87
C GLY A 27 -7.36 5.68 -10.53
N ALA A 28 -7.08 6.99 -10.48
CA ALA A 28 -7.11 7.73 -9.23
C ALA A 28 -8.48 7.83 -8.58
N ALA A 29 -9.52 8.08 -9.37
CA ALA A 29 -10.87 8.25 -8.82
C ALA A 29 -11.38 6.96 -8.18
N ARG A 30 -11.20 5.84 -8.86
CA ARG A 30 -11.61 4.54 -8.31
C ARG A 30 -10.77 4.15 -7.12
N ALA A 31 -9.48 4.44 -7.18
CA ALA A 31 -8.59 4.14 -6.07
C ALA A 31 -9.00 4.89 -4.82
N ARG A 32 -9.31 6.18 -4.95
CA ARG A 32 -9.77 6.98 -3.83
C ARG A 32 -11.05 6.41 -3.23
N LYS A 33 -11.99 6.06 -4.09
CA LYS A 33 -13.25 5.48 -3.65
C LYS A 33 -13.03 4.14 -2.92
N ALA A 34 -12.13 3.32 -3.46
CA ALA A 34 -11.83 2.03 -2.84
C ALA A 34 -11.23 2.20 -1.44
N ILE A 35 -10.34 3.17 -1.26
CA ILE A 35 -9.75 3.43 0.04
C ILE A 35 -10.80 3.90 1.03
N HIS A 36 -11.67 4.81 0.62
CA HIS A 36 -12.73 5.27 1.51
C HIS A 36 -13.71 4.15 1.85
N THR A 37 -14.04 3.31 0.87
CA THR A 37 -14.90 2.16 1.12
C THR A 37 -14.26 1.20 2.12
N ALA A 38 -12.96 0.98 1.99
CA ALA A 38 -12.23 0.12 2.93
C ALA A 38 -12.27 0.69 4.34
N LEU A 39 -12.04 1.99 4.48
CA LEU A 39 -12.12 2.64 5.78
C LEU A 39 -13.51 2.51 6.38
N ASP A 40 -14.53 2.73 5.58
CA ASP A 40 -15.92 2.61 6.04
C ASP A 40 -16.25 1.20 6.48
N ALA A 41 -15.62 0.21 5.88
CA ALA A 41 -15.80 -1.19 6.25
C ALA A 41 -15.00 -1.58 7.48
N GLY A 42 -14.19 -0.68 8.03
CA GLY A 42 -13.41 -0.96 9.23
C GLY A 42 -12.00 -1.45 8.97
N ILE A 43 -11.55 -1.43 7.71
CA ILE A 43 -10.17 -1.78 7.39
C ILE A 43 -9.27 -0.63 7.82
N THR A 44 -8.25 -0.95 8.64
CA THR A 44 -7.32 0.05 9.13
C THR A 44 -5.88 -0.20 8.72
N HIS A 45 -5.61 -1.32 8.07
CA HIS A 45 -4.26 -1.72 7.70
C HIS A 45 -4.07 -1.56 6.20
N PHE A 46 -3.16 -0.67 5.79
CA PHE A 46 -2.88 -0.39 4.39
C PHE A 46 -1.45 -0.78 4.07
N ASP A 47 -1.30 -1.70 3.13
CA ASP A 47 0.00 -2.27 2.78
C ASP A 47 0.56 -1.58 1.55
N LEU A 48 1.70 -0.95 1.73
CA LEU A 48 2.36 -0.16 0.71
C LEU A 48 3.78 -0.67 0.50
N ALA A 49 4.43 -0.15 -0.53
CA ALA A 49 5.85 -0.33 -0.72
C ALA A 49 6.38 0.86 -1.51
N ARG A 50 7.62 1.21 -1.25
CA ARG A 50 8.24 2.31 -1.96
C ARG A 50 8.28 2.06 -3.47
N SER A 51 8.37 0.80 -3.87
CA SER A 51 8.43 0.45 -5.29
C SER A 51 7.08 0.53 -6.00
N TYR A 52 5.97 0.60 -5.26
CA TYR A 52 4.66 0.64 -5.90
C TYR A 52 4.48 1.96 -6.64
N GLY A 53 4.26 1.86 -7.96
CA GLY A 53 4.11 3.03 -8.79
C GLY A 53 5.30 3.98 -8.71
N TYR A 54 6.49 3.46 -8.41
CA TYR A 54 7.70 4.26 -8.26
C TYR A 54 7.54 5.37 -7.23
N GLY A 55 6.94 5.04 -6.10
CA GLY A 55 6.74 5.97 -5.00
C GLY A 55 5.42 6.72 -5.07
N GLU A 56 4.70 6.64 -6.18
CA GLU A 56 3.44 7.37 -6.33
C GLU A 56 2.34 6.79 -5.47
N ALA A 57 2.35 5.47 -5.25
CA ALA A 57 1.32 4.86 -4.41
C ALA A 57 1.40 5.38 -2.98
N GLU A 58 2.61 5.44 -2.41
CA GLU A 58 2.78 5.99 -1.06
C GLU A 58 2.30 7.43 -0.98
N ARG A 59 2.64 8.24 -1.98
CA ARG A 59 2.26 9.63 -2.01
C ARG A 59 0.74 9.80 -2.13
N PHE A 60 0.15 9.04 -3.02
CA PHE A 60 -1.30 9.11 -3.26
C PHE A 60 -2.09 8.68 -2.03
N VAL A 61 -1.76 7.53 -1.46
CA VAL A 61 -2.45 7.02 -0.29
C VAL A 61 -2.22 7.94 0.90
N GLY A 62 -1.01 8.46 1.04
CA GLY A 62 -0.70 9.40 2.12
C GLY A 62 -1.56 10.64 2.09
N ARG A 63 -1.84 11.17 0.90
CA ARG A 63 -2.70 12.33 0.78
C ARG A 63 -4.14 12.02 1.20
N ILE A 64 -4.63 10.85 0.79
CA ILE A 64 -6.00 10.46 1.13
C ILE A 64 -6.15 10.23 2.62
N LEU A 65 -5.16 9.59 3.24
CA LEU A 65 -5.23 9.20 4.64
C LEU A 65 -4.70 10.27 5.59
N LYS A 66 -4.37 11.44 5.11
CA LYS A 66 -3.74 12.47 5.91
C LYS A 66 -4.54 12.79 7.18
N GLY A 67 -5.85 12.93 7.08
CA GLY A 67 -6.70 13.21 8.22
C GLY A 67 -7.05 11.98 9.05
N GLU A 68 -6.66 10.80 8.60
CA GLU A 68 -7.02 9.54 9.22
C GLU A 68 -5.83 8.81 9.85
N ARG A 69 -4.65 9.47 9.90
CA ARG A 69 -3.42 8.79 10.35
C ARG A 69 -3.55 8.19 11.74
N HIS A 70 -4.33 8.81 12.60
CA HIS A 70 -4.47 8.35 13.98
C HIS A 70 -5.19 7.00 14.09
N ARG A 71 -5.94 6.61 13.06
CA ARG A 71 -6.72 5.38 13.14
C ARG A 71 -6.32 4.32 12.12
N VAL A 72 -5.23 4.55 11.38
CA VAL A 72 -4.79 3.59 10.38
C VAL A 72 -3.36 3.14 10.65
N ILE A 73 -3.03 1.97 10.14
CA ILE A 73 -1.69 1.42 10.17
C ILE A 73 -1.20 1.39 8.75
N LEU A 74 -0.06 2.00 8.52
CA LEU A 74 0.58 1.99 7.21
C LEU A 74 1.81 1.10 7.29
N ALA A 75 1.79 0.04 6.51
CA ALA A 75 2.94 -0.85 6.38
C ALA A 75 3.60 -0.53 5.05
N THR A 76 4.90 -0.37 5.06
CA THR A 76 5.64 -0.15 3.83
C THR A 76 6.89 -1.02 3.83
N LYS A 77 7.54 -1.09 2.69
CA LYS A 77 8.70 -1.95 2.49
C LYS A 77 9.84 -1.13 1.94
N PHE A 78 11.06 -1.54 2.26
CA PHE A 78 12.26 -0.89 1.76
C PHE A 78 13.22 -1.96 1.24
N GLY A 79 14.29 -1.52 0.59
CA GLY A 79 15.27 -2.45 0.02
C GLY A 79 15.11 -2.67 -1.47
N ILE A 80 13.88 -2.52 -1.99
CA ILE A 80 13.62 -2.56 -3.43
C ILE A 80 13.43 -1.11 -3.87
N GLN A 81 14.32 -0.64 -4.74
CA GLN A 81 14.26 0.74 -5.17
C GLN A 81 13.78 0.83 -6.61
N ALA A 82 12.85 1.74 -6.84
CA ALA A 82 12.32 2.02 -8.16
C ALA A 82 13.24 3.02 -8.85
N ASN A 83 14.38 2.55 -9.36
CA ASN A 83 15.32 3.40 -10.05
C ASN A 83 15.62 2.81 -11.44
N TRP A 84 16.36 3.59 -12.23
CA TRP A 84 16.61 3.20 -13.61
C TRP A 84 17.39 1.89 -13.71
N LYS A 85 18.29 1.61 -12.77
CA LYS A 85 19.06 0.37 -12.79
C LYS A 85 18.14 -0.83 -12.55
N THR A 86 17.26 -0.70 -11.61
CA THR A 86 16.28 -1.74 -11.33
C THR A 86 15.43 -2.00 -12.57
N GLN A 87 15.05 -0.94 -13.25
CA GLN A 87 14.24 -1.07 -14.45
C GLN A 87 14.98 -1.75 -15.58
N LEU A 88 16.24 -1.39 -15.78
CA LEU A 88 17.05 -2.00 -16.82
C LEU A 88 17.24 -3.48 -16.60
N LEU A 89 17.37 -3.90 -15.35
CA LEU A 89 17.57 -5.31 -15.04
C LEU A 89 16.29 -6.11 -15.04
N ARG A 90 15.16 -5.43 -15.09
CA ARG A 90 13.88 -6.07 -15.01
C ARG A 90 13.63 -7.17 -16.03
N PRO A 91 13.98 -6.99 -17.30
CA PRO A 91 13.73 -8.03 -18.29
C PRO A 91 14.36 -9.38 -17.96
N ALA A 92 15.46 -9.38 -17.23
CA ALA A 92 16.12 -10.61 -16.85
C ALA A 92 15.51 -11.26 -15.61
N LYS A 93 14.72 -10.51 -14.85
CA LYS A 93 14.22 -10.95 -13.58
C LYS A 93 13.21 -12.10 -13.62
N PRO A 94 12.36 -12.21 -14.61
CA PRO A 94 11.41 -13.31 -14.66
C PRO A 94 12.06 -14.68 -14.52
N PHE A 95 13.29 -14.80 -14.97
CA PHE A 95 14.01 -16.06 -14.88
C PHE A 95 14.62 -16.25 -13.50
N VAL A 96 14.87 -15.18 -12.80
CA VAL A 96 15.52 -15.23 -11.49
C VAL A 96 14.51 -15.41 -10.38
N ARG A 97 13.32 -14.85 -10.56
CA ARG A 97 12.32 -14.84 -9.50
C ARG A 97 11.57 -16.13 -9.34
N MET A 98 11.74 -17.01 -10.26
CA MET A 98 11.06 -18.28 -10.12
C MET A 98 11.68 -19.13 -9.07
#